data_118d57f5b424c2148ca0e76bc6799733
#
_entry.id   118d57f5b424c2148ca0e76bc6799733
#
_cell.length_a   1.000
_cell.length_b   1.000
_cell.length_c   1.000
_cell.angle_alpha   90.00
_cell.angle_beta   90.00
_cell.angle_gamma   90.00
#
_symmetry.space_group_name_H-M   'P 1'
#
loop_
_entity.id
_entity.type
_entity.pdbx_description
1 polymer ?
#
loop_
_entity_poly.entity_id
_entity_poly.type
_entity_poly.pdbx_seq_one_letter_code
_entity_poly.pdbx_strand_id
1 'polypeptide(L)'
;MKRFVIFLAGFLCVFLVSLCGAEELPLWEAGAGVAGLSVPDYRGSVERQGYLFPLPYLVYRGDILRVDRKGMYGLLYHSQRVELNISVDGGVPVKSGGNTARRGMPNLDPTLQIGPSLEICLVRNCDAERSVQLRFPVRAGIASDFSRFTGIGFVVNPQLNFDFRNIGPGGGWNFGFALGPLFATEQFHDYYYQVSPQYAIPDIRPAYDARSGYSGSLLVLALSKRFDHIWFGAFARYDELTGAVFENSPLMKTRHSYMGGFGFAWVFGQSETLVQASQ
;
A
#
# COMPACT_ATOMS: atom_id res chain seq x y z
N MET A 1 34.63 70.66 6.66
CA MET A 1 34.34 69.81 7.83
C MET A 1 32.86 69.42 7.75
N LYS A 2 32.53 68.26 7.18
CA LYS A 2 31.16 67.82 6.98
C LYS A 2 30.85 66.67 7.94
N ARG A 3 29.84 66.85 8.80
CA ARG A 3 29.38 65.86 9.75
C ARG A 3 28.53 64.83 9.00
N PHE A 4 28.91 63.59 9.06
CA PHE A 4 28.11 62.42 8.62
C PHE A 4 27.21 61.99 9.72
N VAL A 5 25.90 62.06 9.49
CA VAL A 5 24.85 61.50 10.37
C VAL A 5 24.49 60.13 9.85
N ILE A 6 24.77 59.10 10.65
CA ILE A 6 24.40 57.72 10.34
C ILE A 6 22.99 57.51 10.91
N PHE A 7 22.04 57.28 10.02
CA PHE A 7 20.70 56.84 10.38
C PHE A 7 20.73 55.31 10.56
N LEU A 8 20.59 54.87 11.80
CA LEU A 8 20.43 53.45 12.13
C LEU A 8 18.92 53.13 12.06
N ALA A 9 18.47 52.62 10.92
CA ALA A 9 17.12 52.11 10.78
C ALA A 9 17.05 50.69 11.35
N GLY A 10 16.51 50.56 12.55
CA GLY A 10 16.25 49.25 13.16
C GLY A 10 15.20 48.49 12.38
N PHE A 11 15.62 47.42 11.72
CA PHE A 11 14.72 46.45 11.06
C PHE A 11 14.13 45.56 12.15
N LEU A 12 12.94 45.88 12.62
CA LEU A 12 12.16 45.08 13.57
C LEU A 12 11.59 43.88 12.76
N CYS A 13 12.32 42.77 12.73
CA CYS A 13 11.79 41.50 12.26
C CYS A 13 10.72 41.02 13.27
N VAL A 14 9.48 41.29 12.97
CA VAL A 14 8.33 40.63 13.60
C VAL A 14 8.35 39.16 13.12
N PHE A 15 8.89 38.27 13.93
CA PHE A 15 8.68 36.84 13.80
C PHE A 15 7.18 36.58 14.07
N LEU A 16 6.40 36.52 13.02
CA LEU A 16 5.09 35.88 13.06
C LEU A 16 5.37 34.39 13.31
N VAL A 17 5.33 34.00 14.57
CA VAL A 17 5.18 32.60 14.95
C VAL A 17 3.79 32.20 14.45
N SER A 18 3.74 31.60 13.27
CA SER A 18 2.57 30.84 12.85
C SER A 18 2.37 29.77 13.91
N LEU A 19 1.37 29.95 14.77
CA LEU A 19 0.85 28.89 15.60
C LEU A 19 0.38 27.82 14.62
N CYS A 20 1.19 26.78 14.45
CA CYS A 20 0.82 25.57 13.76
C CYS A 20 -0.24 24.90 14.65
N GLY A 21 -1.50 25.32 14.48
CA GLY A 21 -2.63 24.64 15.08
C GLY A 21 -2.68 23.23 14.48
N ALA A 22 -2.65 22.21 15.31
CA ALA A 22 -2.94 20.86 14.86
C ALA A 22 -4.32 20.89 14.17
N GLU A 23 -4.41 20.43 12.94
CA GLU A 23 -5.66 20.37 12.19
C GLU A 23 -6.61 19.42 12.92
N GLU A 24 -7.74 19.93 13.40
CA GLU A 24 -8.78 19.12 14.01
C GLU A 24 -9.61 18.47 12.89
N LEU A 25 -9.70 17.14 12.91
CA LEU A 25 -10.45 16.37 11.93
C LEU A 25 -11.58 15.60 12.59
N PRO A 26 -12.71 15.34 11.89
CA PRO A 26 -13.78 14.49 12.41
C PRO A 26 -13.25 13.12 12.86
N LEU A 27 -13.74 12.62 14.00
CA LEU A 27 -13.40 11.28 14.50
C LEU A 27 -13.72 10.21 13.48
N TRP A 28 -14.85 10.34 12.77
CA TRP A 28 -15.21 9.47 11.68
C TRP A 28 -15.82 10.22 10.50
N GLU A 29 -15.63 9.67 9.31
CA GLU A 29 -16.27 10.11 8.07
C GLU A 29 -16.84 8.88 7.36
N ALA A 30 -18.04 9.02 6.78
CA ALA A 30 -18.71 7.98 6.03
C ALA A 30 -19.16 8.48 4.65
N GLY A 31 -19.07 7.64 3.67
CA GLY A 31 -19.41 7.98 2.30
C GLY A 31 -19.62 6.74 1.44
N ALA A 32 -19.94 6.96 0.18
CA ALA A 32 -20.03 5.92 -0.82
C ALA A 32 -19.50 6.43 -2.15
N GLY A 33 -19.01 5.52 -2.95
CA GLY A 33 -18.40 5.87 -4.22
C GLY A 33 -18.20 4.69 -5.15
N VAL A 34 -17.25 4.83 -6.05
CA VAL A 34 -16.86 3.81 -7.01
C VAL A 34 -15.35 3.70 -7.05
N ALA A 35 -14.86 2.47 -7.19
CA ALA A 35 -13.44 2.19 -7.39
C ALA A 35 -13.22 1.32 -8.62
N GLY A 36 -12.14 1.62 -9.35
CA GLY A 36 -11.64 0.81 -10.44
C GLY A 36 -10.27 0.23 -10.10
N LEU A 37 -10.04 -1.03 -10.46
CA LEU A 37 -8.80 -1.74 -10.21
C LEU A 37 -8.38 -2.52 -11.46
N SER A 38 -7.13 -2.41 -11.86
CA SER A 38 -6.50 -3.23 -12.89
C SER A 38 -5.32 -3.98 -12.29
N VAL A 39 -5.41 -5.31 -12.28
CA VAL A 39 -4.41 -6.19 -11.67
C VAL A 39 -4.02 -7.31 -12.62
N PRO A 40 -2.76 -7.78 -12.64
CA PRO A 40 -2.40 -9.02 -13.27
C PRO A 40 -3.02 -10.19 -12.49
N ASP A 41 -3.24 -11.32 -13.15
CA ASP A 41 -3.74 -12.52 -12.48
C ASP A 41 -2.85 -12.94 -11.29
N TYR A 42 -1.56 -12.83 -11.46
CA TYR A 42 -0.52 -12.94 -10.41
C TYR A 42 0.73 -12.18 -10.88
N ARG A 43 1.64 -11.91 -9.99
CA ARG A 43 2.90 -11.23 -10.33
C ARG A 43 3.69 -12.07 -11.34
N GLY A 44 3.97 -11.49 -12.50
CA GLY A 44 4.62 -12.21 -13.63
C GLY A 44 3.66 -12.82 -14.64
N SER A 45 2.34 -12.68 -14.47
CA SER A 45 1.35 -12.97 -15.52
C SER A 45 1.27 -11.83 -16.52
N VAL A 46 1.02 -12.14 -17.78
CA VAL A 46 0.68 -11.17 -18.83
C VAL A 46 -0.83 -10.93 -18.91
N GLU A 47 -1.63 -11.90 -18.47
CA GLU A 47 -3.08 -11.76 -18.36
C GLU A 47 -3.44 -10.88 -17.16
N ARG A 48 -4.48 -10.06 -17.34
CA ARG A 48 -4.91 -9.05 -16.40
C ARG A 48 -6.43 -9.03 -16.25
N GLN A 49 -6.89 -8.61 -15.08
CA GLN A 49 -8.31 -8.42 -14.79
C GLN A 49 -8.58 -6.95 -14.48
N GLY A 50 -9.73 -6.46 -14.95
CA GLY A 50 -10.27 -5.16 -14.60
C GLY A 50 -11.51 -5.32 -13.71
N TYR A 51 -11.57 -4.58 -12.62
CA TYR A 51 -12.71 -4.58 -11.70
C TYR A 51 -13.24 -3.17 -11.54
N LEU A 52 -14.57 -3.06 -11.51
CA LEU A 52 -15.28 -1.87 -11.10
C LEU A 52 -16.26 -2.28 -10.01
N PHE A 53 -16.19 -1.64 -8.85
CA PHE A 53 -17.03 -2.02 -7.71
C PHE A 53 -17.43 -0.80 -6.88
N PRO A 54 -18.56 -0.90 -6.14
CA PRO A 54 -18.95 0.15 -5.20
C PRO A 54 -17.86 0.27 -4.10
N LEU A 55 -17.50 1.51 -3.76
CA LEU A 55 -16.54 1.83 -2.73
C LEU A 55 -17.27 2.35 -1.49
N PRO A 56 -17.37 1.59 -0.41
CA PRO A 56 -17.72 2.15 0.88
C PRO A 56 -16.55 3.02 1.36
N TYR A 57 -16.80 4.31 1.56
CA TYR A 57 -15.81 5.20 2.13
C TYR A 57 -16.06 5.31 3.64
N LEU A 58 -15.07 4.88 4.42
CA LEU A 58 -15.09 4.96 5.85
C LEU A 58 -13.71 5.41 6.33
N VAL A 59 -13.67 6.47 7.11
CA VAL A 59 -12.50 6.91 7.85
C VAL A 59 -12.82 6.91 9.33
N TYR A 60 -11.96 6.35 10.15
CA TYR A 60 -12.09 6.33 11.60
C TYR A 60 -10.72 6.59 12.24
N ARG A 61 -10.66 7.58 13.14
CA ARG A 61 -9.42 8.07 13.74
C ARG A 61 -9.40 7.79 15.25
N GLY A 62 -9.67 6.55 15.62
CA GLY A 62 -9.63 6.12 17.01
C GLY A 62 -8.20 5.77 17.48
N ASP A 63 -8.06 5.57 18.79
CA ASP A 63 -6.76 5.32 19.43
C ASP A 63 -6.23 3.91 19.15
N ILE A 64 -7.10 2.90 19.02
CA ILE A 64 -6.72 1.50 18.83
C ILE A 64 -6.95 1.04 17.39
N LEU A 65 -8.11 1.36 16.82
CA LEU A 65 -8.46 1.03 15.44
C LEU A 65 -8.44 2.30 14.61
N ARG A 66 -7.70 2.25 13.51
CA ARG A 66 -7.67 3.32 12.51
C ARG A 66 -8.07 2.77 11.15
N VAL A 67 -8.89 3.53 10.47
CA VAL A 67 -9.26 3.27 9.08
C VAL A 67 -8.97 4.55 8.32
N ASP A 68 -7.92 4.55 7.52
CA ASP A 68 -7.50 5.72 6.78
C ASP A 68 -6.90 5.34 5.41
N ARG A 69 -6.14 6.23 4.81
CA ARG A 69 -5.48 6.02 3.52
C ARG A 69 -4.44 4.91 3.50
N LYS A 70 -3.89 4.53 4.66
CA LYS A 70 -2.96 3.41 4.80
C LYS A 70 -3.71 2.06 4.85
N GLY A 71 -5.03 2.08 4.96
CA GLY A 71 -5.92 0.94 5.08
C GLY A 71 -6.59 0.85 6.46
N MET A 72 -7.12 -0.32 6.76
CA MET A 72 -7.59 -0.66 8.09
C MET A 72 -6.43 -1.30 8.85
N TYR A 73 -6.04 -0.75 9.99
CA TYR A 73 -4.99 -1.31 10.83
C TYR A 73 -5.31 -1.13 12.31
N GLY A 74 -4.92 -2.13 13.08
CA GLY A 74 -4.95 -2.08 14.53
C GLY A 74 -3.64 -1.55 15.06
N LEU A 75 -3.68 -0.46 15.81
CA LEU A 75 -2.52 0.12 16.47
C LEU A 75 -2.23 -0.70 17.73
N LEU A 76 -1.10 -1.40 17.77
CA LEU A 76 -0.67 -2.22 18.90
C LEU A 76 0.24 -1.44 19.86
N TYR A 77 1.06 -0.57 19.31
CA TYR A 77 1.97 0.30 20.05
C TYR A 77 2.30 1.54 19.23
N HIS A 78 2.36 2.69 19.89
CA HIS A 78 2.76 3.95 19.27
C HIS A 78 3.68 4.74 20.18
N SER A 79 4.74 5.29 19.59
CA SER A 79 5.62 6.27 20.19
C SER A 79 6.01 7.31 19.13
N GLN A 80 6.72 8.35 19.52
CA GLN A 80 7.17 9.40 18.60
C GLN A 80 7.96 8.92 17.38
N ARG A 81 8.57 7.73 17.45
CA ARG A 81 9.43 7.19 16.38
C ARG A 81 9.12 5.78 15.94
N VAL A 82 8.37 5.05 16.73
CA VAL A 82 8.11 3.63 16.48
C VAL A 82 6.63 3.35 16.63
N GLU A 83 6.06 2.73 15.62
CA GLU A 83 4.70 2.24 15.60
C GLU A 83 4.71 0.74 15.31
N LEU A 84 3.93 -0.04 16.05
CA LEU A 84 3.64 -1.42 15.77
C LEU A 84 2.15 -1.52 15.45
N ASN A 85 1.85 -1.95 14.25
CA ASN A 85 0.47 -2.09 13.78
C ASN A 85 0.23 -3.45 13.12
N ILE A 86 -1.01 -3.71 12.70
CA ILE A 86 -1.38 -4.88 11.92
C ILE A 86 -1.46 -4.46 10.45
N SER A 87 -0.65 -5.09 9.63
CA SER A 87 -0.64 -4.90 8.18
C SER A 87 -1.52 -5.95 7.50
N VAL A 88 -2.28 -5.52 6.51
CA VAL A 88 -3.15 -6.38 5.68
C VAL A 88 -2.82 -6.15 4.22
N ASP A 89 -2.82 -7.22 3.43
CA ASP A 89 -2.68 -7.21 1.97
C ASP A 89 -3.52 -8.35 1.39
N GLY A 90 -3.72 -8.42 0.08
CA GLY A 90 -4.53 -9.48 -0.51
C GLY A 90 -4.36 -9.65 -2.00
N GLY A 91 -4.88 -10.75 -2.51
CA GLY A 91 -4.90 -11.08 -3.92
C GLY A 91 -6.30 -11.46 -4.40
N VAL A 92 -6.62 -11.07 -5.63
CA VAL A 92 -7.90 -11.41 -6.27
C VAL A 92 -7.90 -12.87 -6.75
N PRO A 93 -9.09 -13.52 -6.84
CA PRO A 93 -9.18 -14.87 -7.37
C PRO A 93 -8.84 -14.90 -8.87
N VAL A 94 -8.23 -16.01 -9.32
CA VAL A 94 -7.84 -16.21 -10.71
C VAL A 94 -8.46 -17.50 -11.26
N LYS A 95 -9.21 -17.37 -12.35
CA LYS A 95 -9.71 -18.51 -13.10
C LYS A 95 -8.63 -19.01 -14.06
N SER A 96 -8.00 -20.12 -13.74
CA SER A 96 -6.92 -20.72 -14.54
C SER A 96 -7.30 -21.02 -15.99
N GLY A 97 -8.58 -21.26 -16.27
CA GLY A 97 -9.07 -21.46 -17.64
C GLY A 97 -8.91 -20.23 -18.56
N GLY A 98 -8.91 -19.02 -18.00
CA GLY A 98 -8.69 -17.76 -18.70
C GLY A 98 -7.20 -17.34 -18.79
N ASN A 99 -6.31 -18.03 -18.09
CA ASN A 99 -4.89 -17.74 -18.09
C ASN A 99 -4.13 -18.76 -18.92
N THR A 100 -3.40 -18.30 -19.94
CA THR A 100 -2.72 -19.18 -20.90
C THR A 100 -1.67 -20.07 -20.23
N ALA A 101 -0.91 -19.51 -19.30
CA ALA A 101 0.13 -20.25 -18.60
C ALA A 101 -0.44 -21.30 -17.63
N ARG A 102 -1.60 -21.03 -17.04
CA ARG A 102 -2.22 -21.88 -16.01
C ARG A 102 -3.35 -22.77 -16.52
N ARG A 103 -3.65 -22.74 -17.81
CA ARG A 103 -4.78 -23.52 -18.38
C ARG A 103 -4.73 -24.99 -18.00
N GLY A 104 -5.83 -25.50 -17.41
CA GLY A 104 -5.90 -26.89 -16.92
C GLY A 104 -5.34 -27.12 -15.53
N MET A 105 -4.80 -26.09 -14.86
CA MET A 105 -4.43 -26.12 -13.45
C MET A 105 -5.60 -25.67 -12.56
N PRO A 106 -5.55 -25.93 -11.24
CA PRO A 106 -6.51 -25.40 -10.30
C PRO A 106 -6.59 -23.85 -10.36
N ASN A 107 -7.74 -23.31 -10.07
CA ASN A 107 -7.89 -21.86 -9.89
C ASN A 107 -7.07 -21.39 -8.69
N LEU A 108 -6.74 -20.10 -8.67
CA LEU A 108 -6.23 -19.46 -7.46
C LEU A 108 -7.40 -18.81 -6.74
N ASP A 109 -7.59 -19.18 -5.48
CA ASP A 109 -8.58 -18.57 -4.61
C ASP A 109 -8.14 -17.16 -4.21
N PRO A 110 -9.07 -16.30 -3.78
CA PRO A 110 -8.70 -15.03 -3.18
C PRO A 110 -7.79 -15.26 -1.98
N THR A 111 -6.80 -14.39 -1.82
CA THR A 111 -5.83 -14.48 -0.73
C THR A 111 -5.91 -13.29 0.19
N LEU A 112 -5.74 -13.54 1.49
CA LEU A 112 -5.55 -12.55 2.52
C LEU A 112 -4.16 -12.75 3.15
N GLN A 113 -3.42 -11.66 3.30
CA GLN A 113 -2.16 -11.65 4.03
C GLN A 113 -2.32 -10.72 5.23
N ILE A 114 -2.05 -11.21 6.42
CA ILE A 114 -2.23 -10.45 7.67
C ILE A 114 -1.07 -10.72 8.63
N GLY A 115 -0.64 -9.70 9.33
CA GLY A 115 0.40 -9.82 10.33
C GLY A 115 0.93 -8.50 10.85
N PRO A 116 1.86 -8.53 11.81
CA PRO A 116 2.44 -7.32 12.38
C PRO A 116 3.29 -6.56 11.37
N SER A 117 3.33 -5.25 11.54
CA SER A 117 4.23 -4.34 10.82
C SER A 117 4.87 -3.38 11.83
N LEU A 118 6.19 -3.36 11.83
CA LEU A 118 6.98 -2.38 12.56
C LEU A 118 7.25 -1.20 11.63
N GLU A 119 6.89 0.01 12.07
CA GLU A 119 7.18 1.27 11.36
C GLU A 119 8.14 2.11 12.19
N ILE A 120 9.23 2.55 11.58
CA ILE A 120 10.27 3.35 12.23
C ILE A 120 10.41 4.68 11.50
N CYS A 121 10.18 5.75 12.20
CA CYS A 121 10.38 7.11 11.70
C CYS A 121 11.87 7.42 11.54
N LEU A 122 12.30 7.71 10.34
CA LEU A 122 13.71 8.01 10.01
C LEU A 122 14.03 9.51 10.07
N VAL A 123 13.02 10.37 10.11
CA VAL A 123 13.17 11.83 10.24
C VAL A 123 12.85 12.29 11.65
N ARG A 124 13.07 13.57 11.93
CA ARG A 124 12.88 14.12 13.28
C ARG A 124 11.40 14.06 13.74
N ASN A 125 10.48 14.24 12.81
CA ASN A 125 9.03 14.20 13.06
C ASN A 125 8.31 13.57 11.86
N CYS A 126 7.74 12.39 12.06
CA CYS A 126 6.95 11.69 11.03
C CYS A 126 5.50 12.19 10.92
N ASP A 127 5.10 13.05 11.83
CA ASP A 127 3.79 13.71 11.78
C ASP A 127 3.81 14.99 10.93
N ALA A 128 5.00 15.40 10.47
CA ALA A 128 5.16 16.53 9.58
C ALA A 128 4.56 16.28 8.18
N GLU A 129 4.38 17.33 7.41
CA GLU A 129 3.91 17.25 6.01
C GLU A 129 4.81 16.38 5.11
N ARG A 130 6.03 16.14 5.54
CA ARG A 130 6.99 15.27 4.85
C ARG A 130 7.57 14.27 5.83
N SER A 131 7.37 12.99 5.54
CA SER A 131 7.90 11.93 6.40
C SER A 131 8.63 10.86 5.60
N VAL A 132 9.59 10.22 6.27
CA VAL A 132 10.31 9.06 5.76
C VAL A 132 10.26 7.98 6.83
N GLN A 133 9.74 6.82 6.48
CA GLN A 133 9.54 5.71 7.40
C GLN A 133 10.12 4.42 6.81
N LEU A 134 10.76 3.64 7.66
CA LEU A 134 11.08 2.24 7.37
C LEU A 134 9.93 1.38 7.87
N ARG A 135 9.33 0.58 6.99
CA ARG A 135 8.28 -0.38 7.30
C ARG A 135 8.78 -1.81 7.20
N PHE A 136 8.34 -2.64 8.13
CA PHE A 136 8.74 -4.04 8.22
C PHE A 136 7.50 -4.94 8.45
N PRO A 137 6.61 -5.12 7.47
CA PRO A 137 5.49 -6.04 7.59
C PRO A 137 5.97 -7.50 7.47
N VAL A 138 5.48 -8.34 8.37
CA VAL A 138 5.61 -9.80 8.33
C VAL A 138 4.21 -10.39 8.35
N ARG A 139 3.76 -10.96 7.25
CA ARG A 139 2.37 -11.39 7.06
C ARG A 139 2.26 -12.88 6.79
N ALA A 140 1.31 -13.54 7.43
CA ALA A 140 0.86 -14.88 7.07
C ALA A 140 -0.14 -14.78 5.92
N GLY A 141 0.03 -15.60 4.90
CA GLY A 141 -0.86 -15.72 3.75
C GLY A 141 -1.88 -16.84 3.93
N ILE A 142 -3.13 -16.55 3.62
CA ILE A 142 -4.25 -17.47 3.66
C ILE A 142 -5.01 -17.37 2.33
N ALA A 143 -5.24 -18.49 1.67
CA ALA A 143 -6.14 -18.60 0.53
C ALA A 143 -7.48 -19.20 0.99
N SER A 144 -8.60 -18.74 0.43
CA SER A 144 -9.92 -19.23 0.83
C SER A 144 -10.93 -19.17 -0.31
N ASP A 145 -11.68 -20.23 -0.48
CA ASP A 145 -12.91 -20.29 -1.27
C ASP A 145 -14.17 -20.00 -0.45
N PHE A 146 -14.02 -19.42 0.75
CA PHE A 146 -15.04 -19.19 1.79
C PHE A 146 -15.56 -20.44 2.50
N SER A 147 -15.32 -21.63 1.97
CA SER A 147 -15.66 -22.89 2.64
C SER A 147 -14.45 -23.52 3.32
N ARG A 148 -13.25 -23.24 2.81
CA ARG A 148 -11.98 -23.75 3.31
C ARG A 148 -10.96 -22.62 3.38
N PHE A 149 -10.15 -22.64 4.44
CA PHE A 149 -9.01 -21.75 4.63
C PHE A 149 -7.72 -22.56 4.57
N THR A 150 -6.82 -22.17 3.67
CA THR A 150 -5.53 -22.85 3.47
C THR A 150 -4.40 -21.85 3.72
N GLY A 151 -3.53 -22.16 4.66
CA GLY A 151 -2.29 -21.39 4.86
C GLY A 151 -1.37 -21.54 3.66
N ILE A 152 -0.90 -20.42 3.10
CA ILE A 152 -0.02 -20.39 1.94
C ILE A 152 1.37 -19.84 2.29
N GLY A 153 1.75 -19.82 3.57
CA GLY A 153 3.09 -19.40 4.01
C GLY A 153 3.17 -17.94 4.44
N PHE A 154 4.38 -17.37 4.40
CA PHE A 154 4.68 -16.03 4.92
C PHE A 154 5.33 -15.15 3.88
N VAL A 155 5.09 -13.83 4.04
CA VAL A 155 5.67 -12.78 3.22
C VAL A 155 6.28 -11.71 4.12
N VAL A 156 7.48 -11.26 3.78
CA VAL A 156 8.19 -10.15 4.43
C VAL A 156 8.53 -9.11 3.37
N ASN A 157 8.16 -7.86 3.63
CA ASN A 157 8.36 -6.79 2.66
C ASN A 157 8.93 -5.53 3.34
N PRO A 158 10.24 -5.52 3.69
CA PRO A 158 10.87 -4.30 4.16
C PRO A 158 10.83 -3.23 3.08
N GLN A 159 10.38 -2.02 3.44
CA GLN A 159 10.23 -0.94 2.47
C GLN A 159 10.47 0.43 3.09
N LEU A 160 11.04 1.33 2.31
CA LEU A 160 11.12 2.74 2.59
C LEU A 160 9.86 3.43 2.05
N ASN A 161 9.20 4.17 2.92
CA ASN A 161 8.01 4.95 2.59
C ASN A 161 8.32 6.44 2.72
N PHE A 162 7.87 7.19 1.73
CA PHE A 162 7.99 8.64 1.66
C PHE A 162 6.59 9.22 1.51
N ASP A 163 6.18 10.07 2.43
CA ASP A 163 4.89 10.73 2.40
C ASP A 163 5.07 12.25 2.30
N PHE A 164 4.33 12.85 1.41
CA PHE A 164 4.23 14.29 1.19
C PHE A 164 2.77 14.68 1.31
N ARG A 165 2.44 15.44 2.34
CA ARG A 165 1.07 15.87 2.63
C ARG A 165 0.89 17.33 2.25
N ASN A 166 -0.36 17.71 1.97
CA ASN A 166 -0.77 19.09 1.71
C ASN A 166 0.05 19.80 0.60
N ILE A 167 0.46 19.07 -0.43
CA ILE A 167 1.26 19.60 -1.54
C ILE A 167 0.40 20.15 -2.68
N GLY A 168 1.05 20.87 -3.60
CA GLY A 168 0.46 21.39 -4.84
C GLY A 168 -0.21 22.76 -4.69
N PRO A 169 -0.62 23.36 -5.82
CA PRO A 169 -1.31 24.65 -5.84
C PRO A 169 -2.63 24.57 -5.03
N GLY A 170 -2.78 25.46 -4.05
CA GLY A 170 -3.93 25.49 -3.13
C GLY A 170 -3.94 24.36 -2.08
N GLY A 171 -2.87 23.55 -1.97
CA GLY A 171 -2.73 22.52 -0.96
C GLY A 171 -3.68 21.31 -1.11
N GLY A 172 -3.69 20.45 -0.09
CA GLY A 172 -4.64 19.34 0.04
C GLY A 172 -4.32 18.08 -0.74
N TRP A 173 -3.33 18.06 -1.64
CA TRP A 173 -2.86 16.84 -2.25
C TRP A 173 -1.92 16.08 -1.31
N ASN A 174 -2.10 14.78 -1.27
CA ASN A 174 -1.21 13.88 -0.55
C ASN A 174 -0.61 12.89 -1.56
N PHE A 175 0.70 12.86 -1.63
CA PHE A 175 1.45 11.95 -2.46
C PHE A 175 2.34 11.08 -1.58
N GLY A 176 2.38 9.81 -1.86
CA GLY A 176 3.28 8.87 -1.20
C GLY A 176 3.93 7.93 -2.20
N PHE A 177 5.13 7.50 -1.89
CA PHE A 177 5.72 6.37 -2.58
C PHE A 177 6.45 5.45 -1.61
N ALA A 178 6.45 4.17 -1.93
CA ALA A 178 7.11 3.14 -1.15
C ALA A 178 7.90 2.24 -2.08
N LEU A 179 9.10 1.87 -1.67
CA LEU A 179 9.94 0.94 -2.41
C LEU A 179 10.65 -0.04 -1.48
N GLY A 180 10.84 -1.26 -1.94
CA GLY A 180 11.57 -2.26 -1.19
C GLY A 180 11.54 -3.66 -1.80
N PRO A 181 12.41 -4.57 -1.32
CA PRO A 181 12.39 -5.96 -1.71
C PRO A 181 11.23 -6.70 -1.04
N LEU A 182 10.84 -7.79 -1.65
CA LEU A 182 9.87 -8.73 -1.11
C LEU A 182 10.51 -10.10 -1.00
N PHE A 183 10.26 -10.78 0.11
CA PHE A 183 10.71 -12.13 0.38
C PHE A 183 9.51 -12.98 0.79
N ALA A 184 9.48 -14.24 0.39
CA ALA A 184 8.43 -15.15 0.81
C ALA A 184 8.96 -16.58 1.02
N THR A 185 8.15 -17.37 1.72
CA THR A 185 8.41 -18.78 1.93
C THR A 185 8.11 -19.59 0.67
N GLU A 186 8.65 -20.79 0.60
CA GLU A 186 8.38 -21.76 -0.46
C GLU A 186 6.87 -21.97 -0.65
N GLN A 187 6.12 -22.22 0.41
CA GLN A 187 4.67 -22.41 0.35
C GLN A 187 3.94 -21.25 -0.34
N PHE A 188 4.39 -19.99 -0.10
CA PHE A 188 3.81 -18.85 -0.76
C PHE A 188 4.14 -18.81 -2.25
N HIS A 189 5.37 -19.16 -2.62
CA HIS A 189 5.78 -19.23 -4.01
C HIS A 189 5.13 -20.41 -4.73
N ASP A 190 5.00 -21.56 -4.09
CA ASP A 190 4.34 -22.74 -4.66
C ASP A 190 2.88 -22.45 -4.99
N TYR A 191 2.18 -21.74 -4.14
CA TYR A 191 0.79 -21.38 -4.41
C TYR A 191 0.60 -20.71 -5.76
N TYR A 192 1.53 -19.85 -6.18
CA TYR A 192 1.45 -19.11 -7.44
C TYR A 192 2.24 -19.71 -8.59
N TYR A 193 3.39 -20.32 -8.33
CA TYR A 193 4.40 -20.61 -9.34
C TYR A 193 4.76 -22.09 -9.48
N GLN A 194 4.29 -22.98 -8.60
CA GLN A 194 4.51 -24.41 -8.71
C GLN A 194 3.74 -24.98 -9.89
N VAL A 195 4.38 -25.94 -10.59
CA VAL A 195 3.75 -26.83 -11.55
C VAL A 195 3.95 -28.26 -11.09
N SER A 196 2.93 -28.81 -10.43
CA SER A 196 2.96 -30.21 -10.01
C SER A 196 3.04 -31.15 -11.21
N PRO A 197 3.67 -32.33 -11.12
CA PRO A 197 3.87 -33.24 -12.25
C PRO A 197 2.59 -33.58 -13.02
N GLN A 198 1.47 -33.69 -12.35
CA GLN A 198 0.16 -33.99 -12.96
C GLN A 198 -0.36 -32.88 -13.88
N TYR A 199 0.13 -31.65 -13.75
CA TYR A 199 -0.21 -30.52 -14.59
C TYR A 199 0.90 -30.12 -15.55
N ALA A 200 2.02 -30.86 -15.54
CA ALA A 200 3.13 -30.63 -16.44
C ALA A 200 2.75 -30.98 -17.88
N ILE A 201 3.24 -30.16 -18.80
CA ILE A 201 3.15 -30.40 -20.24
C ILE A 201 4.58 -30.34 -20.77
N PRO A 202 5.17 -31.46 -21.25
CA PRO A 202 6.54 -31.47 -21.78
C PRO A 202 6.76 -30.31 -22.76
N ASP A 203 7.92 -29.67 -22.68
CA ASP A 203 8.41 -28.60 -23.55
C ASP A 203 7.61 -27.25 -23.44
N ILE A 204 6.39 -27.27 -22.92
CA ILE A 204 5.53 -26.08 -22.81
C ILE A 204 5.46 -25.56 -21.38
N ARG A 205 5.20 -26.45 -20.44
CA ARG A 205 5.05 -26.17 -19.01
C ARG A 205 5.61 -27.35 -18.20
N PRO A 206 6.91 -27.48 -18.06
CA PRO A 206 7.54 -28.54 -17.27
C PRO A 206 7.16 -28.43 -15.80
N ALA A 207 7.31 -29.55 -15.06
CA ALA A 207 7.16 -29.54 -13.61
C ALA A 207 8.16 -28.56 -12.99
N TYR A 208 7.72 -27.86 -11.96
CA TYR A 208 8.50 -26.82 -11.29
C TYR A 208 8.11 -26.71 -9.82
N ASP A 209 9.09 -26.74 -8.95
CA ASP A 209 8.96 -26.45 -7.52
C ASP A 209 9.63 -25.12 -7.22
N ALA A 210 8.90 -24.24 -6.55
CA ALA A 210 9.45 -22.96 -6.13
C ALA A 210 10.27 -23.11 -4.84
N ARG A 211 10.97 -22.05 -4.45
CA ARG A 211 11.81 -22.03 -3.25
C ARG A 211 11.49 -20.80 -2.40
N SER A 212 11.83 -20.85 -1.11
CA SER A 212 11.86 -19.66 -0.27
C SER A 212 12.93 -18.68 -0.74
N GLY A 213 12.67 -17.38 -0.59
CA GLY A 213 13.67 -16.37 -0.83
C GLY A 213 13.15 -15.09 -1.44
N TYR A 214 14.01 -14.43 -2.22
CA TYR A 214 13.71 -13.16 -2.86
C TYR A 214 12.59 -13.29 -3.90
N SER A 215 11.60 -12.42 -3.79
CA SER A 215 10.36 -12.43 -4.56
C SER A 215 10.24 -11.23 -5.51
N GLY A 216 11.36 -10.55 -5.76
CA GLY A 216 11.38 -9.31 -6.53
C GLY A 216 11.35 -8.07 -5.65
N SER A 217 11.39 -6.90 -6.29
CA SER A 217 11.26 -5.60 -5.64
C SER A 217 10.01 -4.89 -6.12
N LEU A 218 9.47 -4.01 -5.31
CA LEU A 218 8.29 -3.24 -5.67
C LEU A 218 8.51 -1.73 -5.49
N LEU A 219 7.77 -0.97 -6.29
CA LEU A 219 7.56 0.47 -6.16
C LEU A 219 6.05 0.72 -6.16
N VAL A 220 5.55 1.41 -5.16
CA VAL A 220 4.16 1.85 -5.06
C VAL A 220 4.13 3.37 -5.07
N LEU A 221 3.26 3.94 -5.87
CA LEU A 221 2.93 5.37 -5.89
C LEU A 221 1.48 5.52 -5.48
N ALA A 222 1.18 6.49 -4.64
CA ALA A 222 -0.19 6.78 -4.21
C ALA A 222 -0.43 8.29 -4.23
N LEU A 223 -1.62 8.69 -4.66
CA LEU A 223 -2.05 10.07 -4.70
C LEU A 223 -3.48 10.16 -4.16
N SER A 224 -3.76 11.14 -3.32
CA SER A 224 -5.13 11.39 -2.86
C SER A 224 -5.38 12.85 -2.57
N LYS A 225 -6.66 13.26 -2.67
CA LYS A 225 -7.13 14.58 -2.26
C LYS A 225 -8.56 14.50 -1.72
N ARG A 226 -8.83 15.32 -0.72
CA ARG A 226 -10.16 15.60 -0.20
C ARG A 226 -10.60 16.96 -0.69
N PHE A 227 -11.74 17.00 -1.38
CA PHE A 227 -12.43 18.23 -1.80
C PHE A 227 -13.74 18.27 -1.03
N ASP A 228 -13.98 19.24 -0.18
CA ASP A 228 -15.19 19.34 0.64
C ASP A 228 -15.90 17.99 0.94
N HIS A 229 -16.79 17.58 0.04
CA HIS A 229 -17.57 16.34 0.14
C HIS A 229 -17.08 15.22 -0.78
N ILE A 230 -16.03 15.41 -1.59
CA ILE A 230 -15.53 14.41 -2.54
C ILE A 230 -14.13 13.99 -2.11
N TRP A 231 -13.92 12.70 -1.99
CA TRP A 231 -12.59 12.12 -1.85
C TRP A 231 -12.18 11.46 -3.18
N PHE A 232 -10.95 11.70 -3.56
CA PHE A 232 -10.28 11.04 -4.69
C PHE A 232 -9.02 10.33 -4.20
N GLY A 233 -8.78 9.14 -4.70
CA GLY A 233 -7.54 8.40 -4.50
C GLY A 233 -7.15 7.61 -5.73
N ALA A 234 -5.85 7.48 -5.97
CA ALA A 234 -5.30 6.64 -7.02
C ALA A 234 -3.98 6.04 -6.56
N PHE A 235 -3.65 4.85 -7.07
CA PHE A 235 -2.35 4.25 -6.86
C PHE A 235 -1.86 3.52 -8.12
N ALA A 236 -0.55 3.38 -8.22
CA ALA A 236 0.13 2.53 -9.17
C ALA A 236 1.21 1.72 -8.45
N ARG A 237 1.36 0.45 -8.80
CA ARG A 237 2.41 -0.43 -8.31
C ARG A 237 3.14 -1.04 -9.50
N TYR A 238 4.44 -1.06 -9.39
CA TYR A 238 5.36 -1.75 -10.27
C TYR A 238 6.14 -2.79 -9.48
N ASP A 239 6.21 -4.01 -9.99
CA ASP A 239 7.02 -5.09 -9.44
C ASP A 239 8.10 -5.48 -10.46
N GLU A 240 9.36 -5.42 -10.04
CA GLU A 240 10.53 -5.94 -10.74
C GLU A 240 10.83 -7.34 -10.21
N LEU A 241 10.74 -8.35 -11.08
CA LEU A 241 10.83 -9.76 -10.70
C LEU A 241 12.15 -10.42 -11.17
N THR A 242 13.05 -9.67 -11.77
CA THR A 242 14.38 -10.17 -12.15
C THR A 242 15.12 -10.66 -10.90
N GLY A 243 15.67 -11.86 -10.96
CA GLY A 243 16.37 -12.52 -9.86
C GLY A 243 15.45 -13.11 -8.78
N ALA A 244 14.12 -13.04 -8.94
CA ALA A 244 13.20 -13.75 -8.05
C ALA A 244 13.47 -15.26 -8.11
N VAL A 245 13.37 -15.95 -6.96
CA VAL A 245 13.66 -17.39 -6.86
C VAL A 245 12.76 -18.25 -7.75
N PHE A 246 11.63 -17.71 -8.18
CA PHE A 246 10.69 -18.34 -9.11
C PHE A 246 10.79 -17.82 -10.56
N GLU A 247 11.83 -17.05 -10.88
CA GLU A 247 12.00 -16.45 -12.22
C GLU A 247 11.95 -17.48 -13.36
N ASN A 248 12.44 -18.70 -13.10
CA ASN A 248 12.47 -19.80 -14.07
C ASN A 248 11.20 -20.66 -14.08
N SER A 249 10.16 -20.30 -13.33
CA SER A 249 8.88 -21.00 -13.40
C SER A 249 8.26 -20.85 -14.79
N PRO A 250 7.70 -21.91 -15.40
CA PRO A 250 7.01 -21.82 -16.67
C PRO A 250 5.74 -20.97 -16.61
N LEU A 251 5.27 -20.64 -15.40
CA LEU A 251 4.14 -19.72 -15.16
C LEU A 251 4.57 -18.24 -15.21
N MET A 252 5.87 -17.95 -15.12
CA MET A 252 6.41 -16.61 -15.31
C MET A 252 6.43 -16.24 -16.80
N LYS A 253 5.67 -15.22 -17.18
CA LYS A 253 5.57 -14.74 -18.57
C LYS A 253 6.18 -13.35 -18.75
N THR A 254 6.36 -12.60 -17.67
CA THR A 254 7.03 -11.30 -17.68
C THR A 254 7.78 -11.08 -16.37
N ARG A 255 8.91 -10.37 -16.44
CA ARG A 255 9.64 -9.92 -15.25
C ARG A 255 9.13 -8.60 -14.70
N HIS A 256 8.27 -7.93 -15.42
CA HIS A 256 7.70 -6.64 -15.06
C HIS A 256 6.20 -6.78 -14.83
N SER A 257 5.74 -6.47 -13.64
CA SER A 257 4.33 -6.57 -13.28
C SER A 257 3.81 -5.21 -12.83
N TYR A 258 2.64 -4.84 -13.32
CA TYR A 258 2.02 -3.54 -13.04
C TYR A 258 0.61 -3.75 -12.50
N MET A 259 0.23 -2.99 -11.50
CA MET A 259 -1.17 -2.87 -11.08
C MET A 259 -1.48 -1.42 -10.73
N GLY A 260 -2.74 -1.07 -10.76
CA GLY A 260 -3.16 0.27 -10.39
C GLY A 260 -4.67 0.34 -10.22
N GLY A 261 -5.07 1.37 -9.50
CA GLY A 261 -6.49 1.62 -9.24
C GLY A 261 -6.75 3.07 -8.89
N PHE A 262 -8.03 3.41 -8.90
CA PHE A 262 -8.52 4.70 -8.48
C PHE A 262 -9.85 4.55 -7.74
N GLY A 263 -10.19 5.56 -6.95
CA GLY A 263 -11.47 5.62 -6.26
C GLY A 263 -11.96 7.06 -6.16
N PHE A 264 -13.29 7.21 -6.26
CA PHE A 264 -14.01 8.43 -5.96
C PHE A 264 -15.09 8.10 -4.94
N ALA A 265 -15.23 8.93 -3.92
CA ALA A 265 -16.29 8.76 -2.94
C ALA A 265 -16.92 10.11 -2.60
N TRP A 266 -18.22 10.11 -2.43
CA TRP A 266 -18.95 11.21 -1.82
C TRP A 266 -19.09 10.94 -0.33
N VAL A 267 -18.61 11.89 0.47
CA VAL A 267 -18.70 11.86 1.94
C VAL A 267 -19.93 12.66 2.35
N PHE A 268 -20.90 11.96 2.90
CA PHE A 268 -22.20 12.52 3.28
C PHE A 268 -22.43 12.54 4.79
N GLY A 269 -21.57 11.90 5.57
CA GLY A 269 -21.63 11.87 7.03
C GLY A 269 -20.27 12.07 7.66
N GLN A 270 -20.22 12.83 8.74
CA GLN A 270 -19.02 13.01 9.55
C GLN A 270 -19.38 13.28 11.01
N SER A 271 -18.45 12.96 11.91
CA SER A 271 -18.60 13.20 13.34
C SER A 271 -18.54 14.69 13.66
N GLU A 272 -19.37 15.14 14.60
CA GLU A 272 -19.23 16.44 15.24
C GLU A 272 -18.04 16.45 16.22
N THR A 273 -17.66 15.28 16.74
CA THR A 273 -16.46 15.13 17.57
C THR A 273 -15.24 15.28 16.72
N LEU A 274 -14.45 16.28 17.02
CA LEU A 274 -13.15 16.52 16.40
C LEU A 274 -12.05 15.85 17.24
N VAL A 275 -11.09 15.26 16.57
CA VAL A 275 -9.87 14.73 17.17
C VAL A 275 -8.68 15.45 16.56
N GLN A 276 -7.66 15.69 17.36
CA GLN A 276 -6.40 16.15 16.79
C GLN A 276 -5.97 15.10 15.77
N ALA A 277 -5.75 15.53 14.54
CA ALA A 277 -5.13 14.67 13.57
C ALA A 277 -3.83 14.20 14.23
N SER A 278 -3.85 12.99 14.80
CA SER A 278 -2.61 12.31 15.14
C SER A 278 -1.97 12.03 13.80
N GLN A 279 -1.17 12.96 13.54
CA GLN A 279 -0.50 13.18 12.29
C GLN A 279 0.42 12.01 12.02
#